data_b71dae095494d9708443aac5c40658db
#
_entry.id   b71dae095494d9708443aac5c40658db
#
_cell.length_a   1.000
_cell.length_b   1.000
_cell.length_c   1.000
_cell.angle_alpha   90.00
_cell.angle_beta   90.00
_cell.angle_gamma   90.00
#
_symmetry.space_group_name_H-M   'P 1'
#
loop_
_entity.id
_entity.type
_entity.pdbx_description
1 polymer ?
#
loop_
_entity_poly.entity_id
_entity_poly.type
_entity_poly.pdbx_seq_one_letter_code
_entity_poly.pdbx_strand_id
1 'polypeptide(L)'
;MRKLLIIPLLLATLIATGCKQKAATTETPAPTDSTAVEEATVPDDSIHTEAYISQRVKHIYDLIYDSYRKNTVNANRQISTEQFTSAEYNNLQREAKRLTPEDNMMDDPGADHDHWVMGQDIDRKLSMEVLSVSDITAQTATAKIRVQNFEPTEVTLPLVLENGDWLIDSFITTSEIEGKKVVFDEKKELKEYVEKLKK
;
A
#
# COMPACT_ATOMS: atom_id res chain seq x y z
N MET A 1 10.52 -15.30 46.43
CA MET A 1 9.36 -14.72 47.12
C MET A 1 8.33 -14.34 46.07
N ARG A 2 7.24 -15.12 46.05
CA ARG A 2 6.11 -14.94 45.11
C ARG A 2 5.19 -13.85 45.65
N LYS A 3 4.79 -12.89 44.86
CA LYS A 3 3.64 -12.01 45.12
C LYS A 3 2.61 -12.17 43.99
N LEU A 4 1.57 -12.92 44.29
CA LEU A 4 0.31 -12.93 43.55
C LEU A 4 -0.39 -11.57 43.75
N LEU A 5 -0.87 -10.97 42.69
CA LEU A 5 -1.82 -9.86 42.72
C LEU A 5 -3.11 -10.34 42.03
N ILE A 6 -4.16 -10.44 42.85
CA ILE A 6 -5.52 -10.81 42.47
C ILE A 6 -6.24 -9.53 42.04
N ILE A 7 -6.83 -9.53 40.84
CA ILE A 7 -7.69 -8.45 40.33
C ILE A 7 -9.15 -8.87 40.45
N PRO A 8 -10.04 -8.09 41.07
CA PRO A 8 -11.44 -8.43 41.21
C PRO A 8 -12.25 -8.09 39.93
N LEU A 9 -13.11 -9.03 39.62
CA LEU A 9 -14.17 -9.03 38.63
C LEU A 9 -15.27 -8.05 39.03
N LEU A 10 -15.59 -7.05 38.21
CA LEU A 10 -16.74 -6.18 38.43
C LEU A 10 -17.84 -6.50 37.42
N LEU A 11 -18.90 -7.01 37.96
CA LEU A 11 -20.19 -7.36 37.32
C LEU A 11 -21.04 -6.09 37.31
N ALA A 12 -21.56 -5.62 36.21
CA ALA A 12 -22.56 -4.56 36.16
C ALA A 12 -23.72 -4.92 35.24
N THR A 13 -24.86 -4.80 35.82
CA THR A 13 -26.22 -5.29 35.55
C THR A 13 -26.93 -4.53 34.41
N LEU A 14 -27.80 -5.30 33.71
CA LEU A 14 -28.85 -4.83 32.78
C LEU A 14 -29.89 -3.96 33.50
N ILE A 15 -30.36 -2.92 32.80
CA ILE A 15 -31.66 -2.30 33.07
C ILE A 15 -32.44 -2.25 31.74
N ALA A 16 -33.51 -3.04 31.72
CA ALA A 16 -34.56 -3.02 30.72
C ALA A 16 -35.63 -1.99 31.17
N THR A 17 -36.01 -1.08 30.28
CA THR A 17 -37.21 -0.25 30.48
C THR A 17 -38.11 -0.36 29.26
N GLY A 18 -39.22 -1.01 29.42
CA GLY A 18 -40.27 -1.11 28.44
C GLY A 18 -41.24 0.08 28.49
N CYS A 19 -41.78 0.44 27.35
CA CYS A 19 -43.00 1.26 27.28
C CYS A 19 -43.94 0.80 26.18
N LYS A 20 -45.03 0.29 26.62
CA LYS A 20 -46.44 0.21 26.21
C LYS A 20 -46.84 0.55 24.76
N GLN A 21 -47.55 -0.44 24.23
CA GLN A 21 -48.50 -0.48 23.14
C GLN A 21 -49.63 0.58 23.27
N LYS A 22 -50.03 1.13 22.10
CA LYS A 22 -51.44 1.53 21.87
C LYS A 22 -51.85 1.08 20.48
N ALA A 23 -52.87 0.25 20.42
CA ALA A 23 -53.50 -0.29 19.22
C ALA A 23 -54.45 0.73 18.60
N ALA A 24 -54.51 0.76 17.26
CA ALA A 24 -55.73 1.08 16.46
C ALA A 24 -55.55 0.64 15.00
N THR A 25 -56.29 -0.40 14.65
CA THR A 25 -57.22 -0.59 13.54
C THR A 25 -56.77 -0.36 12.09
N THR A 26 -56.64 -1.49 11.39
CA THR A 26 -57.12 -1.87 10.06
C THR A 26 -57.15 -0.83 8.93
N GLU A 27 -56.32 -1.10 7.89
CA GLU A 27 -56.77 -1.21 6.50
C GLU A 27 -55.64 -1.84 5.65
N THR A 28 -55.97 -2.92 4.91
CA THR A 28 -55.15 -3.59 3.92
C THR A 28 -55.24 -2.86 2.59
N PRO A 29 -54.13 -2.53 1.94
CA PRO A 29 -54.07 -2.64 0.49
C PRO A 29 -52.91 -3.55 0.03
N ALA A 30 -53.11 -4.08 -1.14
CA ALA A 30 -52.42 -5.14 -1.88
C ALA A 30 -50.90 -4.99 -2.02
N PRO A 31 -50.20 -6.07 -2.46
CA PRO A 31 -48.77 -6.14 -2.54
C PRO A 31 -48.23 -5.27 -3.67
N THR A 32 -47.53 -4.22 -3.29
CA THR A 32 -46.69 -3.48 -4.22
C THR A 32 -45.37 -4.21 -4.31
N ASP A 33 -45.08 -4.71 -5.48
CA ASP A 33 -43.82 -5.26 -5.95
C ASP A 33 -42.69 -4.28 -5.62
N SER A 34 -41.97 -4.58 -4.56
CA SER A 34 -40.82 -3.81 -4.15
C SER A 34 -39.62 -4.36 -4.92
N THR A 35 -39.46 -3.89 -6.13
CA THR A 35 -38.21 -4.01 -6.87
C THR A 35 -37.13 -3.34 -5.99
N ALA A 36 -36.35 -4.16 -5.35
CA ALA A 36 -35.12 -3.71 -4.68
C ALA A 36 -34.24 -3.08 -5.78
N VAL A 37 -34.27 -1.77 -5.85
CA VAL A 37 -33.27 -1.01 -6.59
C VAL A 37 -31.96 -1.26 -5.82
N GLU A 38 -31.14 -2.11 -6.37
CA GLU A 38 -29.74 -2.27 -6.00
C GLU A 38 -29.13 -0.88 -6.22
N GLU A 39 -28.91 -0.17 -5.10
CA GLU A 39 -28.27 1.14 -5.10
C GLU A 39 -26.83 0.90 -5.57
N ALA A 40 -26.65 1.02 -6.89
CA ALA A 40 -25.31 1.02 -7.48
C ALA A 40 -24.56 2.18 -6.81
N THR A 41 -23.65 1.84 -5.91
CA THR A 41 -22.72 2.80 -5.33
C THR A 41 -21.97 3.44 -6.48
N VAL A 42 -22.30 4.70 -6.79
CA VAL A 42 -21.55 5.53 -7.73
C VAL A 42 -20.11 5.53 -7.21
N PRO A 43 -19.12 5.12 -8.02
CA PRO A 43 -17.74 5.18 -7.59
C PRO A 43 -17.42 6.60 -7.14
N ASP A 44 -16.75 6.75 -6.00
CA ASP A 44 -16.31 8.06 -5.53
C ASP A 44 -15.23 8.58 -6.51
N ASP A 45 -15.63 9.35 -7.51
CA ASP A 45 -14.75 9.92 -8.52
C ASP A 45 -13.64 10.79 -7.90
N SER A 46 -13.77 11.16 -6.63
CA SER A 46 -12.80 12.00 -5.94
C SER A 46 -11.42 11.35 -5.82
N ILE A 47 -11.35 10.02 -5.71
CA ILE A 47 -10.10 9.27 -5.58
C ILE A 47 -9.39 9.04 -6.93
N HIS A 48 -10.06 9.30 -8.05
CA HIS A 48 -9.53 9.11 -9.41
C HIS A 48 -8.98 10.43 -10.01
N THR A 49 -8.71 11.42 -9.19
CA THR A 49 -8.13 12.69 -9.64
C THR A 49 -6.60 12.68 -9.51
N GLU A 50 -5.92 13.38 -10.44
CA GLU A 50 -4.48 13.60 -10.38
C GLU A 50 -4.05 14.16 -9.00
N ALA A 51 -4.81 15.13 -8.49
CA ALA A 51 -4.52 15.76 -7.19
C ALA A 51 -4.57 14.76 -6.03
N TYR A 52 -5.60 13.91 -5.99
CA TYR A 52 -5.73 12.88 -4.95
C TYR A 52 -4.60 11.87 -5.02
N ILE A 53 -4.30 11.34 -6.22
CA ILE A 53 -3.26 10.33 -6.42
C ILE A 53 -1.88 10.92 -6.08
N SER A 54 -1.59 12.15 -6.50
CA SER A 54 -0.36 12.86 -6.14
C SER A 54 -0.20 12.99 -4.62
N GLN A 55 -1.26 13.41 -3.94
CA GLN A 55 -1.26 13.53 -2.47
C GLN A 55 -1.09 12.16 -1.79
N ARG A 56 -1.71 11.11 -2.33
CA ARG A 56 -1.58 9.76 -1.81
C ARG A 56 -0.15 9.23 -1.94
N VAL A 57 0.46 9.36 -3.12
CA VAL A 57 1.87 8.98 -3.34
C VAL A 57 2.79 9.74 -2.40
N LYS A 58 2.59 11.06 -2.30
CA LYS A 58 3.37 11.88 -1.37
C LYS A 58 3.23 11.42 0.07
N HIS A 59 2.02 11.12 0.52
CA HIS A 59 1.77 10.63 1.88
C HIS A 59 2.47 9.30 2.17
N ILE A 60 2.49 8.36 1.21
CA ILE A 60 3.21 7.09 1.34
C ILE A 60 4.70 7.36 1.60
N TYR A 61 5.33 8.17 0.76
CA TYR A 61 6.75 8.49 0.89
C TYR A 61 7.07 9.27 2.17
N ASP A 62 6.22 10.21 2.57
CA ASP A 62 6.39 10.95 3.83
C ASP A 62 6.42 10.00 5.03
N LEU A 63 5.52 9.00 5.08
CA LEU A 63 5.48 7.99 6.15
C LEU A 63 6.75 7.13 6.17
N ILE A 64 7.22 6.70 5.01
CA ILE A 64 8.41 5.87 4.88
C ILE A 64 9.66 6.65 5.27
N TYR A 65 9.82 7.87 4.75
CA TYR A 65 10.97 8.71 5.07
C TYR A 65 11.00 9.15 6.54
N ASP A 66 9.84 9.39 7.13
CA ASP A 66 9.72 9.62 8.57
C ASP A 66 10.13 8.40 9.39
N SER A 67 9.80 7.19 8.92
CA SER A 67 10.26 5.94 9.53
C SER A 67 11.78 5.83 9.47
N TYR A 68 12.39 6.10 8.32
CA TYR A 68 13.85 6.08 8.17
C TYR A 68 14.55 7.09 9.07
N ARG A 69 14.06 8.34 9.13
CA ARG A 69 14.62 9.37 10.02
C ARG A 69 14.54 8.98 11.51
N LYS A 70 13.47 8.29 11.91
CA LYS A 70 13.25 7.82 13.29
C LYS A 70 14.05 6.57 13.63
N ASN A 71 14.32 5.70 12.65
CA ASN A 71 15.08 4.46 12.86
C ASN A 71 16.58 4.69 13.11
N THR A 72 17.15 5.83 12.70
CA THR A 72 18.49 6.24 13.14
C THR A 72 18.59 6.38 14.67
N VAL A 73 17.43 6.39 15.38
CA VAL A 73 17.33 6.55 16.84
C VAL A 73 16.77 5.31 17.54
N ASN A 74 15.97 4.46 16.85
CA ASN A 74 15.33 3.27 17.45
C ASN A 74 14.99 2.21 16.40
N ALA A 75 15.81 1.18 16.26
CA ALA A 75 15.67 0.08 15.29
C ALA A 75 14.33 -0.71 15.33
N ASN A 76 13.49 -0.50 16.33
CA ASN A 76 12.23 -1.25 16.53
C ASN A 76 10.97 -0.56 15.96
N ARG A 77 11.11 0.50 15.14
CA ARG A 77 9.98 1.26 14.58
C ARG A 77 9.93 1.29 13.06
N GLN A 78 10.46 0.26 12.41
CA GLN A 78 10.34 0.19 10.96
C GLN A 78 8.88 -0.05 10.58
N ILE A 79 8.34 0.84 9.75
CA ILE A 79 6.99 0.67 9.18
C ILE A 79 7.03 -0.48 8.17
N SER A 80 5.99 -1.32 8.16
CA SER A 80 5.86 -2.31 7.10
C SER A 80 5.51 -1.61 5.79
N THR A 81 6.36 -1.74 4.78
CA THR A 81 6.15 -1.14 3.46
C THR A 81 5.14 -1.92 2.62
N GLU A 82 4.85 -3.18 2.96
CA GLU A 82 3.87 -4.03 2.28
C GLU A 82 2.47 -3.42 2.21
N GLN A 83 2.11 -2.56 3.17
CA GLN A 83 0.82 -1.86 3.16
C GLN A 83 0.68 -0.78 2.08
N PHE A 84 1.78 -0.40 1.43
CA PHE A 84 1.84 0.64 0.40
C PHE A 84 2.05 0.09 -1.00
N THR A 85 2.27 -1.21 -1.11
CA THR A 85 2.48 -1.91 -2.37
C THR A 85 1.37 -2.91 -2.65
N SER A 86 1.13 -3.22 -3.92
CA SER A 86 0.07 -4.13 -4.35
C SER A 86 0.23 -5.53 -3.77
N ALA A 87 -0.88 -6.26 -3.68
CA ALA A 87 -0.87 -7.64 -3.23
C ALA A 87 -0.03 -8.54 -4.16
N GLU A 88 -0.05 -8.29 -5.48
CA GLU A 88 0.74 -9.04 -6.45
C GLU A 88 2.24 -8.79 -6.26
N TYR A 89 2.64 -7.52 -6.15
CA TYR A 89 4.04 -7.16 -5.91
C TYR A 89 4.58 -7.77 -4.61
N ASN A 90 3.83 -7.66 -3.52
CA ASN A 90 4.18 -8.26 -2.23
C ASN A 90 4.30 -9.78 -2.30
N ASN A 91 3.42 -10.45 -3.05
CA ASN A 91 3.49 -11.90 -3.26
C ASN A 91 4.76 -12.30 -4.02
N LEU A 92 5.14 -11.55 -5.06
CA LEU A 92 6.36 -11.81 -5.81
C LEU A 92 7.61 -11.62 -4.94
N GLN A 93 7.68 -10.57 -4.14
CA GLN A 93 8.80 -10.37 -3.21
C GLN A 93 8.92 -11.51 -2.18
N ARG A 94 7.81 -11.91 -1.56
CA ARG A 94 7.81 -13.04 -0.63
C ARG A 94 8.22 -14.36 -1.29
N GLU A 95 7.77 -14.59 -2.51
CA GLU A 95 8.10 -15.80 -3.26
C GLU A 95 9.57 -15.80 -3.70
N ALA A 96 10.10 -14.69 -4.20
CA ALA A 96 11.52 -14.54 -4.52
C ALA A 96 12.37 -14.86 -3.29
N LYS A 97 12.10 -14.19 -2.16
CA LYS A 97 12.81 -14.44 -0.90
C LYS A 97 12.72 -15.91 -0.43
N ARG A 98 11.56 -16.56 -0.60
CA ARG A 98 11.36 -17.97 -0.21
C ARG A 98 12.14 -18.95 -1.06
N LEU A 99 12.29 -18.64 -2.36
CA LEU A 99 12.94 -19.52 -3.33
C LEU A 99 14.45 -19.30 -3.43
N THR A 100 14.94 -18.12 -3.06
CA THR A 100 16.36 -17.78 -3.10
C THR A 100 17.12 -18.56 -2.04
N PRO A 101 18.15 -19.36 -2.43
CA PRO A 101 19.02 -20.05 -1.48
C PRO A 101 19.79 -19.04 -0.59
N GLU A 102 20.10 -19.42 0.65
CA GLU A 102 20.79 -18.55 1.62
C GLU A 102 22.17 -18.08 1.14
N ASP A 103 22.86 -18.90 0.33
CA ASP A 103 24.17 -18.60 -0.26
C ASP A 103 24.08 -17.70 -1.50
N ASN A 104 22.89 -17.49 -2.04
CA ASN A 104 22.63 -16.70 -3.24
C ASN A 104 21.72 -15.49 -2.99
N MET A 105 21.63 -14.98 -1.76
CA MET A 105 20.74 -13.87 -1.42
C MET A 105 20.97 -12.60 -2.24
N MET A 106 22.18 -12.42 -2.79
CA MET A 106 22.51 -11.27 -3.65
C MET A 106 21.95 -11.40 -5.08
N ASP A 107 21.45 -12.58 -5.47
CA ASP A 107 20.82 -12.79 -6.78
C ASP A 107 19.35 -12.35 -6.80
N ASP A 108 18.75 -12.03 -5.63
CA ASP A 108 17.39 -11.49 -5.53
C ASP A 108 17.37 -10.05 -6.07
N PRO A 109 16.56 -9.73 -7.10
CA PRO A 109 16.49 -8.40 -7.68
C PRO A 109 16.16 -7.28 -6.67
N GLY A 110 15.48 -7.62 -5.57
CA GLY A 110 15.15 -6.69 -4.49
C GLY A 110 16.27 -6.52 -3.44
N ALA A 111 17.40 -7.26 -3.55
CA ALA A 111 18.45 -7.22 -2.54
C ALA A 111 19.48 -6.09 -2.76
N ASP A 112 19.63 -5.62 -4.00
CA ASP A 112 20.72 -4.72 -4.37
C ASP A 112 20.57 -3.29 -3.82
N HIS A 113 19.34 -2.81 -3.65
CA HIS A 113 19.08 -1.44 -3.18
C HIS A 113 17.68 -1.31 -2.60
N ASP A 114 17.51 -0.30 -1.75
CA ASP A 114 16.19 0.09 -1.26
C ASP A 114 15.50 0.98 -2.30
N HIS A 115 14.44 0.46 -2.94
CA HIS A 115 13.67 1.14 -3.97
C HIS A 115 12.92 2.41 -3.48
N TRP A 116 12.76 2.57 -2.18
CA TRP A 116 12.14 3.77 -1.62
C TRP A 116 13.08 4.97 -1.62
N VAL A 117 14.39 4.71 -1.52
CA VAL A 117 15.42 5.75 -1.48
C VAL A 117 16.32 5.74 -2.71
N MET A 118 16.13 4.77 -3.62
CA MET A 118 16.97 4.57 -4.81
C MET A 118 18.45 4.47 -4.45
N GLY A 119 18.78 3.65 -3.44
CA GLY A 119 20.16 3.45 -2.99
C GLY A 119 20.26 2.57 -1.76
N GLN A 120 21.50 2.33 -1.31
CA GLN A 120 21.79 1.55 -0.09
C GLN A 120 21.89 2.44 1.14
N ASP A 121 22.31 3.68 0.95
CA ASP A 121 22.50 4.68 2.01
C ASP A 121 21.48 5.84 1.88
N ILE A 122 21.27 6.54 2.98
CA ILE A 122 20.28 7.63 3.08
C ILE A 122 21.00 8.96 3.33
N ASP A 123 20.80 9.92 2.39
CA ASP A 123 21.22 11.31 2.57
C ASP A 123 20.34 12.00 3.62
N ARG A 124 20.90 12.94 4.35
CA ARG A 124 20.17 13.80 5.32
C ARG A 124 19.11 14.67 4.65
N LYS A 125 19.24 14.93 3.33
CA LYS A 125 18.33 15.74 2.53
C LYS A 125 17.33 14.89 1.75
N LEU A 126 17.23 13.58 2.07
CA LEU A 126 16.29 12.68 1.40
C LEU A 126 14.90 13.31 1.30
N SER A 127 14.41 13.42 0.08
CA SER A 127 13.08 13.96 -0.22
C SER A 127 12.52 13.34 -1.50
N MET A 128 11.22 13.50 -1.72
CA MET A 128 10.53 13.07 -2.94
C MET A 128 9.60 14.16 -3.43
N GLU A 129 9.49 14.29 -4.74
CA GLU A 129 8.59 15.17 -5.45
C GLU A 129 7.77 14.37 -6.46
N VAL A 130 6.45 14.58 -6.50
CA VAL A 130 5.60 14.05 -7.57
C VAL A 130 5.68 14.99 -8.76
N LEU A 131 6.14 14.49 -9.90
CA LEU A 131 6.33 15.25 -11.13
C LEU A 131 5.04 15.30 -11.98
N SER A 132 4.35 14.16 -12.07
CA SER A 132 3.09 14.03 -12.81
C SER A 132 2.34 12.78 -12.41
N VAL A 133 1.02 12.78 -12.68
CA VAL A 133 0.18 11.60 -12.67
C VAL A 133 -0.52 11.50 -14.03
N SER A 134 -0.61 10.31 -14.60
CA SER A 134 -1.20 10.04 -15.92
C SER A 134 -1.91 8.68 -15.95
N ASP A 135 -2.51 8.37 -17.10
CA ASP A 135 -3.14 7.07 -17.40
C ASP A 135 -4.13 6.61 -16.33
N ILE A 136 -4.89 7.57 -15.76
CA ILE A 136 -5.85 7.32 -14.70
C ILE A 136 -7.06 6.59 -15.29
N THR A 137 -7.33 5.41 -14.75
CA THR A 137 -8.51 4.58 -15.05
C THR A 137 -9.25 4.27 -13.74
N ALA A 138 -10.30 3.45 -13.81
CA ALA A 138 -11.02 2.99 -12.62
C ALA A 138 -10.17 2.09 -11.69
N GLN A 139 -9.07 1.50 -12.18
CA GLN A 139 -8.27 0.52 -11.43
C GLN A 139 -6.77 0.79 -11.46
N THR A 140 -6.29 1.63 -12.36
CA THR A 140 -4.86 1.88 -12.55
C THR A 140 -4.55 3.35 -12.75
N ALA A 141 -3.35 3.76 -12.39
CA ALA A 141 -2.79 5.05 -12.71
C ALA A 141 -1.26 4.93 -12.82
N THR A 142 -0.62 5.96 -13.32
CA THR A 142 0.86 6.05 -13.37
C THR A 142 1.28 7.35 -12.70
N ALA A 143 2.14 7.27 -11.68
CA ALA A 143 2.80 8.45 -11.13
C ALA A 143 4.27 8.48 -11.55
N LYS A 144 4.77 9.66 -11.89
CA LYS A 144 6.18 9.92 -12.10
C LYS A 144 6.68 10.77 -10.94
N ILE A 145 7.72 10.32 -10.27
CA ILE A 145 8.31 10.97 -9.11
C ILE A 145 9.79 11.23 -9.34
N ARG A 146 10.35 12.14 -8.54
CA ARG A 146 11.80 12.30 -8.38
C ARG A 146 12.16 12.04 -6.92
N VAL A 147 12.99 11.06 -6.68
CA VAL A 147 13.62 10.80 -5.39
C VAL A 147 14.94 11.57 -5.36
N GLN A 148 15.09 12.44 -4.37
CA GLN A 148 16.34 13.12 -4.09
C GLN A 148 17.02 12.43 -2.92
N ASN A 149 17.99 11.59 -3.22
CA ASN A 149 18.91 11.02 -2.25
C ASN A 149 20.30 11.68 -2.44
N PHE A 150 21.37 10.94 -2.62
CA PHE A 150 22.69 11.52 -3.00
C PHE A 150 22.62 12.15 -4.40
N GLU A 151 22.02 11.42 -5.33
CA GLU A 151 21.72 11.88 -6.70
C GLU A 151 20.22 11.83 -6.97
N PRO A 152 19.66 12.75 -7.78
CA PRO A 152 18.26 12.73 -8.14
C PRO A 152 17.95 11.58 -9.10
N THR A 153 16.99 10.74 -8.76
CA THR A 153 16.54 9.62 -9.60
C THR A 153 15.06 9.80 -9.94
N GLU A 154 14.72 9.74 -11.23
CA GLU A 154 13.33 9.70 -11.66
C GLU A 154 12.82 8.26 -11.66
N VAL A 155 11.66 8.07 -11.03
CA VAL A 155 11.01 6.77 -10.91
C VAL A 155 9.60 6.88 -11.45
N THR A 156 9.20 5.91 -12.26
CA THR A 156 7.80 5.74 -12.66
C THR A 156 7.18 4.67 -11.77
N LEU A 157 6.05 5.02 -11.18
CA LEU A 157 5.27 4.16 -10.27
C LEU A 157 3.97 3.79 -10.97
N PRO A 158 3.84 2.58 -11.53
CA PRO A 158 2.53 2.00 -11.78
C PRO A 158 1.77 1.90 -10.46
N LEU A 159 0.51 2.33 -10.48
CA LEU A 159 -0.39 2.29 -9.32
C LEU A 159 -1.60 1.43 -9.64
N VAL A 160 -2.11 0.77 -8.63
CA VAL A 160 -3.34 -0.04 -8.69
C VAL A 160 -4.26 0.33 -7.54
N LEU A 161 -5.57 0.35 -7.81
CA LEU A 161 -6.59 0.56 -6.79
C LEU A 161 -6.97 -0.78 -6.18
N GLU A 162 -6.58 -1.01 -4.93
CA GLU A 162 -6.95 -2.19 -4.15
C GLU A 162 -7.63 -1.78 -2.84
N ASN A 163 -8.78 -2.39 -2.53
CA ASN A 163 -9.53 -2.12 -1.30
C ASN A 163 -9.87 -0.64 -1.07
N GLY A 164 -10.07 0.12 -2.15
CA GLY A 164 -10.40 1.54 -2.10
C GLY A 164 -9.21 2.47 -1.88
N ASP A 165 -7.98 1.96 -1.98
CA ASP A 165 -6.77 2.76 -1.84
C ASP A 165 -5.79 2.55 -3.00
N TRP A 166 -5.06 3.61 -3.38
CA TRP A 166 -4.01 3.54 -4.40
C TRP A 166 -2.72 3.00 -3.80
N LEU A 167 -2.24 1.88 -4.36
CA LEU A 167 -1.03 1.19 -3.97
C LEU A 167 -0.01 1.18 -5.12
N ILE A 168 1.26 1.15 -4.78
CA ILE A 168 2.36 1.06 -5.75
C ILE A 168 2.46 -0.39 -6.23
N ASP A 169 2.42 -0.59 -7.55
CA ASP A 169 2.44 -1.90 -8.17
C ASP A 169 3.81 -2.30 -8.71
N SER A 170 4.67 -1.33 -8.99
CA SER A 170 6.08 -1.53 -9.36
C SER A 170 6.88 -0.24 -9.20
N PHE A 171 8.20 -0.38 -9.24
CA PHE A 171 9.17 0.72 -9.34
C PHE A 171 9.92 0.58 -10.65
N ILE A 172 9.79 1.60 -11.54
CA ILE A 172 10.42 1.58 -12.86
C ILE A 172 11.42 2.73 -12.95
N THR A 173 12.68 2.39 -13.18
CA THR A 173 13.75 3.36 -13.42
C THR A 173 14.31 3.23 -14.83
N THR A 174 14.98 4.26 -15.27
CA THR A 174 15.69 4.26 -16.55
C THR A 174 17.10 4.75 -16.33
N SER A 175 18.07 3.95 -16.74
CA SER A 175 19.48 4.29 -16.72
C SER A 175 20.06 4.30 -18.14
N GLU A 176 21.15 5.02 -18.32
CA GLU A 176 21.94 4.96 -19.55
C GLU A 176 23.18 4.12 -19.29
N ILE A 177 23.28 2.97 -19.95
CA ILE A 177 24.40 2.04 -19.83
C ILE A 177 25.04 1.92 -21.22
N GLU A 178 26.30 2.28 -21.33
CA GLU A 178 27.07 2.25 -22.59
C GLU A 178 26.36 3.00 -23.74
N GLY A 179 25.75 4.16 -23.44
CA GLY A 179 25.02 4.98 -24.40
C GLY A 179 23.65 4.41 -24.83
N LYS A 180 23.18 3.36 -24.16
CA LYS A 180 21.86 2.77 -24.40
C LYS A 180 20.94 2.98 -23.20
N LYS A 181 19.71 3.38 -23.50
CA LYS A 181 18.67 3.50 -22.51
C LYS A 181 18.20 2.11 -22.06
N VAL A 182 18.37 1.80 -20.80
CA VAL A 182 17.93 0.55 -20.18
C VAL A 182 16.83 0.88 -19.17
N VAL A 183 15.73 0.15 -19.26
CA VAL A 183 14.58 0.28 -18.34
C VAL A 183 14.58 -0.88 -17.38
N PHE A 184 14.57 -0.60 -16.10
CA PHE A 184 14.45 -1.57 -15.01
C PHE A 184 13.03 -1.48 -14.45
N ASP A 185 12.28 -2.56 -14.51
CA ASP A 185 10.94 -2.73 -13.92
C ASP A 185 11.02 -3.82 -12.85
N GLU A 186 11.03 -3.42 -11.59
CA GLU A 186 11.29 -4.32 -10.48
C GLU A 186 10.27 -5.47 -10.40
N LYS A 187 8.98 -5.20 -10.59
CA LYS A 187 7.95 -6.25 -10.59
C LYS A 187 8.18 -7.28 -11.69
N LYS A 188 8.55 -6.82 -12.88
CA LYS A 188 8.87 -7.69 -14.03
C LYS A 188 10.09 -8.55 -13.72
N GLU A 189 11.14 -7.97 -13.18
CA GLU A 189 12.36 -8.69 -12.83
C GLU A 189 12.12 -9.73 -11.73
N LEU A 190 11.37 -9.37 -10.69
CA LEU A 190 10.94 -10.32 -9.65
C LEU A 190 10.15 -11.48 -10.24
N LYS A 191 9.26 -11.23 -11.18
CA LYS A 191 8.47 -12.27 -11.83
C LYS A 191 9.35 -13.22 -12.64
N GLU A 192 10.25 -12.68 -13.46
CA GLU A 192 11.19 -13.46 -14.27
C GLU A 192 12.12 -14.28 -13.36
N TYR A 193 12.59 -13.70 -12.27
CA TYR A 193 13.42 -14.35 -11.28
C TYR A 193 12.71 -15.54 -10.61
N VAL A 194 11.51 -15.34 -10.12
CA VAL A 194 10.67 -16.39 -9.51
C VAL A 194 10.38 -17.51 -10.49
N GLU A 195 10.08 -17.19 -11.76
CA GLU A 195 9.85 -18.18 -12.81
C GLU A 195 11.12 -19.00 -13.13
N LYS A 196 12.29 -18.38 -13.07
CA LYS A 196 13.59 -19.07 -13.25
C LYS A 196 13.87 -20.06 -12.11
N LEU A 197 13.58 -19.67 -10.86
CA LEU A 197 13.84 -20.53 -9.70
C LEU A 197 12.86 -21.71 -9.56
N LYS A 198 11.72 -21.67 -10.25
CA LYS A 198 10.72 -22.77 -10.25
C LYS A 198 11.01 -23.89 -11.28
N LYS A 199 11.97 -23.69 -12.15
CA LYS A 199 12.37 -24.67 -13.20
C LYS A 199 13.44 -25.61 -12.70
#